data_45d66f9a4ed0af9050295e455fd46a51
#
_entry.id   45d66f9a4ed0af9050295e455fd46a51
#
_cell.length_a   1.000
_cell.length_b   1.000
_cell.length_c   1.000
_cell.angle_alpha   90.00
_cell.angle_beta   90.00
_cell.angle_gamma   90.00
#
_symmetry.space_group_name_H-M   'P 1'
#
loop_
_entity.id
_entity.type
_entity.pdbx_description
1 polymer ?
#
loop_
_entity_poly.entity_id
_entity_poly.type
_entity_poly.pdbx_seq_one_letter_code
_entity_poly.pdbx_strand_id
1 'polypeptide(L)'
;MRFMRLICALALAAGGSLPARAELPPQFTSWADFAAVTSDTSIPHLLGVVDRIERLEKGKFIVRGGACSVEVNVIRASATSPDGKPIAGPSRITRVEISGKRCNQ
;
A
#
# COMPACT_ATOMS: atom_id res chain seq x y z
N MET A 1 -11.27 -40.24 26.38
CA MET A 1 -12.03 -39.72 25.26
C MET A 1 -12.36 -38.25 25.40
N ARG A 2 -12.83 -37.83 26.54
CA ARG A 2 -13.15 -36.43 26.76
C ARG A 2 -11.92 -35.55 26.72
N PHE A 3 -10.80 -36.03 27.12
CA PHE A 3 -9.53 -35.33 27.11
C PHE A 3 -9.08 -34.96 25.70
N MET A 4 -9.32 -35.85 24.76
CA MET A 4 -8.93 -35.59 23.37
C MET A 4 -9.68 -34.41 22.77
N ARG A 5 -10.94 -34.25 23.12
CA ARG A 5 -11.73 -33.09 22.64
C ARG A 5 -11.18 -31.79 23.18
N LEU A 6 -10.79 -31.79 24.45
CA LEU A 6 -10.20 -30.58 25.04
C LEU A 6 -8.88 -30.22 24.38
N ILE A 7 -8.06 -31.19 24.07
CA ILE A 7 -6.77 -30.96 23.40
C ILE A 7 -6.99 -30.37 22.03
N CYS A 8 -7.95 -30.87 21.29
CA CYS A 8 -8.27 -30.31 19.97
C CYS A 8 -8.73 -28.87 20.04
N ALA A 9 -9.54 -28.55 21.03
CA ALA A 9 -10.02 -27.18 21.22
C ALA A 9 -8.88 -26.23 21.54
N LEU A 10 -7.93 -26.63 22.34
CA LEU A 10 -6.75 -25.84 22.66
C LEU A 10 -5.88 -25.60 21.42
N ALA A 11 -5.70 -26.61 20.60
CA ALA A 11 -4.92 -26.49 19.39
C ALA A 11 -5.53 -25.47 18.43
N LEU A 12 -6.83 -25.48 18.29
CA LEU A 12 -7.53 -24.51 17.44
C LEU A 12 -7.38 -23.08 17.97
N ALA A 13 -7.49 -22.90 19.27
CA ALA A 13 -7.33 -21.59 19.87
C ALA A 13 -5.91 -21.05 19.65
N ALA A 14 -4.90 -21.88 19.81
CA ALA A 14 -3.52 -21.49 19.56
C ALA A 14 -3.29 -21.11 18.10
N GLY A 15 -3.85 -21.87 17.16
CA GLY A 15 -3.73 -21.58 15.74
C GLY A 15 -4.38 -20.28 15.33
N GLY A 16 -5.50 -19.91 15.97
CA GLY A 16 -6.23 -18.71 15.63
C GLY A 16 -5.56 -17.40 16.01
N SER A 17 -4.52 -17.42 16.84
CA SER A 17 -3.88 -16.20 17.30
C SER A 17 -2.70 -15.75 16.43
N LEU A 18 -2.24 -16.56 15.48
CA LEU A 18 -1.01 -16.31 14.74
C LEU A 18 -1.07 -15.17 13.73
N PRO A 19 -2.13 -14.97 12.95
CA PRO A 19 -2.10 -13.97 11.88
C PRO A 19 -2.32 -12.53 12.32
N ALA A 20 -2.41 -12.27 13.60
CA ALA A 20 -2.86 -10.96 14.10
C ALA A 20 -1.95 -9.79 13.77
N ARG A 21 -0.71 -10.01 13.35
CA ARG A 21 0.24 -8.94 13.08
C ARG A 21 0.81 -8.99 11.68
N ALA A 22 0.17 -9.72 10.82
CA ALA A 22 0.67 -9.88 9.47
C ALA A 22 0.48 -8.59 8.68
N GLU A 23 1.53 -8.14 8.02
CA GLU A 23 1.39 -7.15 6.97
C GLU A 23 0.71 -7.79 5.78
N LEU A 24 0.10 -6.96 4.95
CA LEU A 24 -0.44 -7.45 3.70
C LEU A 24 0.68 -8.02 2.83
N PRO A 25 0.43 -9.13 2.10
CA PRO A 25 1.39 -9.61 1.12
C PRO A 25 1.79 -8.53 0.12
N PRO A 26 3.02 -8.57 -0.43
CA PRO A 26 3.51 -7.53 -1.32
C PRO A 26 2.61 -7.21 -2.51
N GLN A 27 1.93 -8.21 -3.07
CA GLN A 27 1.04 -7.98 -4.20
C GLN A 27 -0.16 -7.11 -3.83
N PHE A 28 -0.69 -7.23 -2.63
CA PHE A 28 -1.82 -6.41 -2.20
C PHE A 28 -1.38 -5.01 -1.82
N THR A 29 -0.19 -4.86 -1.23
CA THR A 29 0.38 -3.56 -0.94
C THR A 29 0.65 -2.80 -2.24
N SER A 30 1.23 -3.44 -3.21
CA SER A 30 1.50 -2.84 -4.52
C SER A 30 0.20 -2.45 -5.23
N TRP A 31 -0.83 -3.28 -5.13
CA TRP A 31 -2.14 -2.99 -5.71
C TRP A 31 -2.77 -1.76 -5.07
N ALA A 32 -2.67 -1.65 -3.74
CA ALA A 32 -3.20 -0.50 -3.01
C ALA A 32 -2.45 0.79 -3.39
N ASP A 33 -1.14 0.73 -3.57
CA ASP A 33 -0.36 1.87 -4.03
C ASP A 33 -0.80 2.31 -5.43
N PHE A 34 -0.97 1.36 -6.33
CA PHE A 34 -1.43 1.63 -7.68
C PHE A 34 -2.82 2.28 -7.66
N ALA A 35 -3.72 1.76 -6.84
CA ALA A 35 -5.06 2.32 -6.69
C ALA A 35 -5.02 3.76 -6.16
N ALA A 36 -4.11 4.06 -5.23
CA ALA A 36 -3.95 5.41 -4.72
C ALA A 36 -3.50 6.36 -5.83
N VAL A 37 -2.59 5.93 -6.69
CA VAL A 37 -2.12 6.73 -7.82
C VAL A 37 -3.26 6.97 -8.80
N THR A 38 -4.03 5.96 -9.15
CA THR A 38 -5.12 6.10 -10.11
C THR A 38 -6.29 6.89 -9.57
N SER A 39 -6.41 7.01 -8.26
CA SER A 39 -7.47 7.79 -7.62
C SER A 39 -7.13 9.27 -7.46
N ASP A 40 -5.88 9.65 -7.69
CA ASP A 40 -5.44 11.02 -7.52
C ASP A 40 -5.82 11.85 -8.76
N THR A 41 -6.82 12.70 -8.61
CA THR A 41 -7.34 13.49 -9.72
C THR A 41 -6.43 14.61 -10.18
N SER A 42 -5.43 14.97 -9.37
CA SER A 42 -4.46 15.99 -9.78
C SER A 42 -3.58 15.52 -10.93
N ILE A 43 -3.36 14.23 -11.06
CA ILE A 43 -2.51 13.68 -12.12
C ILE A 43 -3.08 13.95 -13.51
N PRO A 44 -4.34 13.61 -13.81
CA PRO A 44 -4.90 13.95 -15.10
C PRO A 44 -5.05 15.46 -15.33
N HIS A 45 -5.19 16.25 -14.27
CA HIS A 45 -5.16 17.71 -14.43
C HIS A 45 -3.79 18.22 -14.88
N LEU A 46 -2.71 17.55 -14.47
CA LEU A 46 -1.37 17.93 -14.87
C LEU A 46 -1.01 17.42 -16.26
N LEU A 47 -1.38 16.19 -16.56
CA LEU A 47 -0.90 15.51 -17.77
C LEU A 47 -1.93 15.48 -18.90
N GLY A 48 -3.21 15.67 -18.59
CA GLY A 48 -4.27 15.42 -19.54
C GLY A 48 -4.55 13.94 -19.63
N VAL A 49 -4.59 13.39 -20.82
CA VAL A 49 -4.82 11.95 -20.99
C VAL A 49 -3.60 11.17 -20.50
N VAL A 50 -3.82 10.29 -19.57
CA VAL A 50 -2.76 9.43 -19.04
C VAL A 50 -2.67 8.18 -19.92
N ASP A 51 -1.50 7.94 -20.46
CA ASP A 51 -1.25 6.82 -21.35
C ASP A 51 -0.65 5.62 -20.64
N ARG A 52 0.12 5.85 -19.58
CA ARG A 52 0.93 4.82 -18.99
C ARG A 52 1.26 5.11 -17.55
N ILE A 53 1.21 4.08 -16.72
CA ILE A 53 1.64 4.13 -15.33
C ILE A 53 2.63 2.98 -15.13
N GLU A 54 3.83 3.30 -14.68
CA GLU A 54 4.87 2.30 -14.42
C GLU A 54 5.30 2.36 -12.97
N ARG A 55 5.44 1.20 -12.35
CA ARG A 55 6.02 1.11 -11.02
C ARG A 55 7.54 1.05 -11.17
N LEU A 56 8.24 1.98 -10.55
CA LEU A 56 9.70 2.02 -10.54
C LEU A 56 10.25 1.16 -9.40
N GLU A 57 9.71 1.37 -8.21
CA GLU A 57 10.06 0.59 -7.03
C GLU A 57 8.92 0.71 -6.03
N LYS A 58 9.07 0.11 -4.86
CA LYS A 58 8.02 0.13 -3.85
C LYS A 58 7.60 1.56 -3.53
N GLY A 59 6.32 1.85 -3.75
CA GLY A 59 5.76 3.16 -3.47
C GLY A 59 6.13 4.26 -4.46
N LYS A 60 6.85 3.95 -5.52
CA LYS A 60 7.30 4.95 -6.49
C LYS A 60 6.84 4.58 -7.89
N PHE A 61 6.18 5.52 -8.55
CA PHE A 61 5.60 5.32 -9.87
C PHE A 61 5.98 6.47 -10.79
N ILE A 62 5.98 6.20 -12.07
CA ILE A 62 6.03 7.25 -13.07
C ILE A 62 4.76 7.18 -13.91
N VAL A 63 4.13 8.32 -14.11
CA VAL A 63 2.89 8.43 -14.89
C VAL A 63 3.16 9.26 -16.12
N ARG A 64 2.82 8.73 -17.28
CA ARG A 64 3.08 9.39 -18.57
C ARG A 64 1.78 9.76 -19.26
N GLY A 65 1.77 10.93 -19.84
CA GLY A 65 0.68 11.41 -20.68
C GLY A 65 1.25 12.19 -21.84
N GLY A 66 1.16 11.65 -23.06
CA GLY A 66 1.77 12.26 -24.23
C GLY A 66 3.29 12.33 -24.08
N ALA A 67 3.86 13.52 -24.27
CA ALA A 67 5.28 13.74 -24.12
C ALA A 67 5.70 14.06 -22.69
N CYS A 68 4.78 14.11 -21.77
CA CYS A 68 5.02 14.57 -20.41
C CYS A 68 4.93 13.43 -19.41
N SER A 69 5.58 13.60 -18.27
CA SER A 69 5.53 12.62 -17.19
C SER A 69 5.62 13.31 -15.82
N VAL A 70 5.11 12.63 -14.82
CA VAL A 70 5.29 13.01 -13.41
C VAL A 70 5.75 11.78 -12.64
N GLU A 71 6.55 12.02 -11.61
CA GLU A 71 6.92 10.97 -10.68
C GLU A 71 6.00 11.07 -9.47
N VAL A 72 5.49 9.93 -9.03
CA VAL A 72 4.51 9.85 -7.95
C VAL A 72 5.06 8.96 -6.85
N ASN A 73 5.06 9.47 -5.64
CA ASN A 73 5.48 8.72 -4.46
C ASN A 73 4.28 8.50 -3.54
N VAL A 74 4.01 7.26 -3.23
CA VAL A 74 2.98 6.89 -2.28
C VAL A 74 3.61 6.80 -0.89
N ILE A 75 3.21 7.68 0.00
CA ILE A 75 3.79 7.79 1.32
C ILE A 75 2.94 6.99 2.30
N ARG A 76 3.60 6.11 3.02
CA ARG A 76 2.96 5.26 4.01
C ARG A 76 3.50 5.56 5.39
N ALA A 77 2.66 5.33 6.40
CA ALA A 77 3.06 5.40 7.78
C ALA A 77 2.73 4.09 8.46
N SER A 78 3.62 3.64 9.33
CA SER A 78 3.36 2.47 10.17
C SER A 78 2.29 2.81 11.20
N ALA A 79 1.53 1.80 11.62
CA ALA A 79 0.58 1.96 12.69
C ALA A 79 1.32 2.30 13.99
N THR A 80 0.79 3.25 14.75
CA THR A 80 1.34 3.64 16.04
C THR A 80 0.26 3.69 17.09
N SER A 81 0.64 3.40 18.34
CA SER A 81 -0.24 3.57 19.49
C SER A 81 -0.37 5.04 19.85
N PRO A 82 -1.36 5.42 20.71
CA PRO A 82 -1.52 6.82 21.12
C PRO A 82 -0.27 7.44 21.77
N ASP A 83 0.59 6.62 22.36
CA ASP A 83 1.84 7.09 22.95
C ASP A 83 3.01 7.16 21.94
N GLY A 84 2.73 6.94 20.67
CA GLY A 84 3.72 7.07 19.61
C GLY A 84 4.57 5.83 19.34
N LYS A 85 4.31 4.74 20.03
CA LYS A 85 5.08 3.50 19.83
C LYS A 85 4.56 2.74 18.61
N PRO A 86 5.44 2.11 17.83
CA PRO A 86 4.98 1.28 16.72
C PRO A 86 4.17 0.08 17.22
N ILE A 87 3.09 -0.21 16.55
CA ILE A 87 2.27 -1.38 16.83
C ILE A 87 2.19 -2.26 15.61
N ALA A 88 1.88 -3.55 15.83
CA ALA A 88 1.71 -4.49 14.75
C ALA A 88 0.51 -4.09 13.88
N GLY A 89 0.63 -4.30 12.59
CA GLY A 89 -0.43 -4.03 11.64
C GLY A 89 0.10 -3.53 10.31
N PRO A 90 -0.75 -3.47 9.28
CA PRO A 90 -0.35 -2.96 7.98
C PRO A 90 -0.11 -1.44 8.02
N SER A 91 0.83 -0.98 7.24
CA SER A 91 1.04 0.45 7.03
C SER A 91 -0.15 1.04 6.26
N ARG A 92 -0.38 2.33 6.46
CA ARG A 92 -1.45 3.07 5.78
C ARG A 92 -0.85 4.08 4.82
N ILE A 93 -1.53 4.28 3.70
CA ILE A 93 -1.19 5.36 2.80
C ILE A 93 -1.67 6.67 3.45
N THR A 94 -0.74 7.59 3.67
CA THR A 94 -1.06 8.87 4.28
C THR A 94 -1.24 9.98 3.26
N ARG A 95 -0.47 9.92 2.16
CA ARG A 95 -0.58 10.89 1.09
C ARG A 95 0.10 10.38 -0.16
N VAL A 96 -0.19 11.03 -1.26
CA VAL A 96 0.47 10.81 -2.55
C VAL A 96 1.19 12.10 -2.91
N GLU A 97 2.50 12.02 -3.09
CA GLU A 97 3.32 13.17 -3.48
C GLU A 97 3.63 13.10 -4.97
N ILE A 98 3.42 14.21 -5.66
CA ILE A 98 3.61 14.29 -7.10
C ILE A 98 4.72 15.30 -7.37
N SER A 99 5.75 14.86 -8.10
CA SER A 99 6.84 15.73 -8.50
C SER A 99 6.41 16.64 -9.66
N GLY A 100 7.24 17.61 -9.97
CA GLY A 100 6.99 18.49 -11.10
C GLY A 100 6.87 17.74 -12.42
N LYS A 101 6.03 18.26 -13.28
CA LYS A 101 5.83 17.70 -14.62
C LYS A 101 7.08 17.91 -15.47
N ARG A 102 7.47 16.87 -16.18
CA ARG A 102 8.56 16.92 -17.15
C ARG A 102 8.03 16.54 -18.51
N CYS A 103 8.39 17.29 -19.51
CA CYS A 103 7.98 17.03 -20.87
C CYS A 103 9.21 16.87 -21.76
N ASN A 104 9.20 15.82 -22.57
CA ASN A 104 10.21 15.64 -23.59
C ASN A 104 9.83 16.44 -24.82
N GLN A 105 10.82 17.05 -25.40
CA GLN A 105 10.59 17.84 -26.59
C GLN A 105 11.28 17.26 -27.78
#